data_59dc88fd896768b75175620b79cabcce
#
_entry.id   59dc88fd896768b75175620b79cabcce
#
_cell.length_a   1.000
_cell.length_b   1.000
_cell.length_c   1.000
_cell.angle_alpha   90.00
_cell.angle_beta   90.00
_cell.angle_gamma   90.00
#
_symmetry.space_group_name_H-M   'P 1'
#
loop_
_entity.id
_entity.type
_entity.pdbx_description
1 polymer ?
#
loop_
_entity_poly.entity_id
_entity_poly.type
_entity_poly.pdbx_seq_one_letter_code
_entity_poly.pdbx_strand_id
1 'polypeptide(L)' 'MFSDRFDQLVQALRILPSVGPKSAQRMALHLIMKNREGAVGLAHALNEATSYIHECSLCHSLTENEVCDICVSHERD' A
#
# COMPACT_ATOMS: atom_id res chain seq x y z
N MET A 1 -3.24 -20.01 -14.27
CA MET A 1 -2.07 -20.88 -14.07
C MET A 1 -1.94 -21.30 -12.61
N PHE A 2 -2.04 -20.40 -11.71
CA PHE A 2 -2.14 -20.69 -10.28
C PHE A 2 -3.60 -20.69 -9.86
N SER A 3 -3.89 -20.45 -8.59
CA SER A 3 -5.27 -20.34 -8.15
C SER A 3 -5.83 -18.96 -8.52
N ASP A 4 -7.15 -18.84 -8.46
CA ASP A 4 -7.80 -17.54 -8.72
C ASP A 4 -7.32 -16.47 -7.74
N ARG A 5 -7.06 -16.86 -6.50
CA ARG A 5 -6.56 -15.93 -5.48
C ARG A 5 -5.15 -15.45 -5.80
N PHE A 6 -4.32 -16.34 -6.33
CA PHE A 6 -2.98 -15.95 -6.76
C PHE A 6 -3.05 -14.96 -7.91
N ASP A 7 -3.92 -15.23 -8.90
CA ASP A 7 -4.11 -14.33 -10.03
C ASP A 7 -4.63 -12.98 -9.58
N GLN A 8 -5.53 -12.94 -8.61
CA GLN A 8 -6.01 -11.68 -8.03
C GLN A 8 -4.89 -10.90 -7.39
N LEU A 9 -3.98 -11.58 -6.70
CA LEU A 9 -2.82 -10.92 -6.10
C LEU A 9 -1.92 -10.33 -7.16
N VAL A 10 -1.64 -11.07 -8.23
CA VAL A 10 -0.83 -10.58 -9.35
C VAL A 10 -1.46 -9.33 -9.95
N GLN A 11 -2.76 -9.38 -10.21
CA GLN A 11 -3.47 -8.22 -10.77
C GLN A 11 -3.45 -7.02 -9.82
N ALA A 12 -3.61 -7.27 -8.52
CA ALA A 12 -3.56 -6.21 -7.52
C ALA A 12 -2.20 -5.52 -7.51
N LEU A 13 -1.12 -6.27 -7.63
CA LEU A 13 0.23 -5.70 -7.65
C LEU A 13 0.49 -4.87 -8.90
N ARG A 14 -0.21 -5.15 -9.99
CA ARG A 14 -0.04 -4.42 -11.24
C ARG A 14 -0.54 -2.98 -11.18
N ILE A 15 -1.29 -2.61 -10.15
CA ILE A 15 -1.73 -1.21 -9.98
C ILE A 15 -0.58 -0.29 -9.60
N LEU A 16 0.53 -0.87 -9.13
CA LEU A 16 1.69 -0.09 -8.71
C LEU A 16 2.45 0.43 -9.94
N PRO A 17 2.99 1.66 -9.84
CA PRO A 17 3.75 2.22 -10.97
C PRO A 17 4.97 1.36 -11.27
N SER A 18 5.25 1.19 -12.56
CA SER A 18 6.39 0.43 -13.06
C SER A 18 6.31 -1.08 -12.80
N VAL A 19 5.18 -1.59 -12.31
CA VAL A 19 5.00 -3.02 -12.09
C VAL A 19 4.19 -3.61 -13.23
N GLY A 20 4.88 -4.34 -14.11
CA GLY A 20 4.25 -5.07 -15.20
C GLY A 20 3.84 -6.47 -14.77
N PRO A 21 3.24 -7.25 -15.70
CA PRO A 21 2.74 -8.59 -15.37
C PRO A 21 3.83 -9.54 -14.86
N LYS A 22 5.02 -9.48 -15.42
CA LYS A 22 6.12 -10.37 -15.00
C LYS A 22 6.64 -9.98 -13.61
N SER A 23 6.79 -8.68 -13.37
CA SER A 23 7.23 -8.19 -12.07
C SER A 23 6.21 -8.51 -10.98
N ALA A 24 4.92 -8.32 -11.29
CA ALA A 24 3.85 -8.64 -10.36
C ALA A 24 3.85 -10.11 -10.00
N GLN A 25 4.06 -10.99 -10.99
CA GLN A 25 4.11 -12.43 -10.77
C GLN A 25 5.28 -12.82 -9.86
N ARG A 26 6.45 -12.23 -10.10
CA ARG A 26 7.63 -12.48 -9.26
C ARG A 26 7.40 -12.02 -7.82
N MET A 27 6.81 -10.84 -7.65
CA MET A 27 6.50 -10.32 -6.33
C MET A 27 5.51 -11.22 -5.60
N ALA A 28 4.46 -11.65 -6.29
CA ALA A 28 3.46 -12.53 -5.72
C ALA A 28 4.07 -13.87 -5.28
N LEU A 29 4.91 -14.46 -6.14
CA LEU A 29 5.60 -15.70 -5.81
C LEU A 29 6.51 -15.53 -4.60
N HIS A 30 7.27 -14.44 -4.56
CA HIS A 30 8.16 -14.16 -3.44
C HIS A 30 7.37 -14.04 -2.14
N LEU A 31 6.29 -13.27 -2.16
CA LEU A 31 5.48 -13.04 -0.96
C LEU A 31 4.84 -14.33 -0.45
N ILE A 32 4.31 -15.14 -1.36
CA ILE A 32 3.56 -16.33 -0.95
C ILE A 32 4.49 -17.49 -0.60
N MET A 33 5.60 -17.66 -1.32
CA MET A 33 6.48 -18.81 -1.15
C MET A 33 7.68 -18.56 -0.25
N LYS A 34 8.19 -17.33 -0.22
CA LYS A 34 9.43 -17.02 0.50
C LYS A 34 9.22 -16.18 1.75
N ASN A 35 8.16 -15.41 1.82
CA ASN A 35 7.98 -14.47 2.92
C ASN A 35 6.51 -14.24 3.24
N ARG A 36 5.84 -15.30 3.68
CA ARG A 36 4.41 -15.21 4.03
C ARG A 36 4.14 -14.26 5.18
N GLU A 37 5.02 -14.24 6.17
CA GLU A 37 4.87 -13.33 7.31
C GLU A 37 4.95 -11.88 6.83
N GLY A 38 5.91 -11.59 5.96
CA GLY A 38 6.03 -10.27 5.38
C GLY A 38 4.82 -9.90 4.53
N ALA A 39 4.26 -10.88 3.82
CA ALA A 39 3.06 -10.66 3.00
C ALA A 39 1.86 -10.29 3.86
N VAL A 40 1.65 -11.01 4.96
CA VAL A 40 0.56 -10.72 5.90
C VAL A 40 0.77 -9.35 6.54
N GLY A 41 2.01 -9.05 6.94
CA GLY A 41 2.35 -7.74 7.50
C GLY A 41 2.12 -6.62 6.52
N LEU A 42 2.50 -6.82 5.26
CA LEU A 42 2.29 -5.84 4.20
C LEU A 42 0.79 -5.59 3.98
N ALA A 43 0.00 -6.66 3.94
CA ALA A 43 -1.44 -6.54 3.76
C ALA A 43 -2.07 -5.76 4.91
N HIS A 44 -1.64 -6.05 6.14
CA HIS A 44 -2.12 -5.34 7.32
C HIS A 44 -1.73 -3.86 7.27
N ALA A 45 -0.47 -3.58 6.95
CA ALA A 45 0.02 -2.21 6.85
C ALA A 45 -0.73 -1.42 5.78
N LEU A 46 -0.99 -2.04 4.63
CA LEU A 46 -1.77 -1.39 3.56
C LEU A 46 -3.19 -1.11 4.02
N ASN A 47 -3.81 -2.07 4.70
CA ASN A 47 -5.16 -1.91 5.20
C ASN A 47 -5.25 -0.77 6.22
N GLU A 48 -4.30 -0.72 7.15
CA GLU A 48 -4.24 0.35 8.14
C GLU A 48 -3.97 1.71 7.49
N ALA A 49 -3.02 1.76 6.57
CA ALA A 49 -2.67 3.00 5.89
C ALA A 49 -3.87 3.56 5.12
N THR A 50 -4.57 2.72 4.36
CA THR A 50 -5.71 3.18 3.57
C THR A 50 -6.91 3.57 4.43
N SER A 51 -6.98 3.04 5.65
CA SER A 51 -8.07 3.36 6.58
C SER A 51 -7.83 4.67 7.33
N TYR A 52 -6.57 4.97 7.65
CA TYR A 52 -6.24 6.10 8.52
C TYR A 52 -5.49 7.23 7.83
N ILE A 53 -4.71 6.94 6.79
CA ILE A 53 -3.94 7.97 6.09
C ILE A 53 -4.72 8.48 4.90
N HIS A 54 -4.80 9.78 4.76
CA HIS A 54 -5.45 10.42 3.63
C HIS A 54 -4.69 11.67 3.24
N GLU A 55 -5.06 12.25 2.11
CA GLU A 55 -4.42 13.47 1.63
C GLU A 55 -4.82 14.65 2.52
N CYS A 56 -3.83 15.43 2.96
CA CYS A 56 -4.09 16.63 3.74
C CYS A 56 -4.89 17.63 2.93
N SER A 57 -5.94 18.20 3.53
CA SER A 57 -6.81 19.16 2.85
C SER A 57 -6.12 20.49 2.54
N LEU A 58 -5.02 20.79 3.24
CA LEU A 58 -4.29 22.06 3.03
C LEU A 58 -3.09 21.93 2.11
N CYS A 59 -2.23 20.94 2.33
CA CYS A 59 -0.97 20.81 1.58
C CYS A 59 -0.93 19.58 0.70
N HIS A 60 -1.96 18.75 0.71
CA HIS A 60 -2.06 17.52 -0.06
C HIS A 60 -1.03 16.46 0.29
N SER A 61 -0.40 16.57 1.46
CA SER A 61 0.49 15.54 2.00
C SER A 61 -0.34 14.44 2.65
N LEU A 62 0.18 13.21 2.65
CA LEU A 62 -0.50 12.09 3.30
C LEU A 62 -0.46 12.27 4.81
N THR A 63 -1.57 12.03 5.48
CA THR A 63 -1.69 12.20 6.92
C THR A 63 -2.83 11.35 7.47
N GLU A 64 -2.77 11.06 8.76
CA GLU A 64 -3.86 10.39 9.47
C GLU A 64 -4.93 11.39 9.94
N ASN A 65 -4.60 12.67 9.92
CA ASN A 65 -5.49 13.73 10.33
C ASN A 65 -6.02 14.46 9.09
N GLU A 66 -7.11 15.21 9.25
CA GLU A 66 -7.67 16.00 8.16
C GLU A 66 -6.65 17.03 7.66
N VAL A 67 -5.85 17.57 8.59
CA VAL A 67 -4.76 18.50 8.29
C VAL A 67 -3.47 17.86 8.82
N CYS A 68 -2.43 17.80 8.01
CA CYS A 68 -1.18 17.15 8.41
C CYS A 68 -0.51 17.88 9.57
N ASP A 69 0.35 17.16 10.30
CA ASP A 69 1.01 17.70 11.47
C ASP A 69 1.83 18.96 11.17
N ILE A 70 2.43 18.99 9.98
CA ILE A 70 3.21 20.18 9.56
C ILE A 70 2.32 21.40 9.46
N CYS A 71 1.15 21.27 8.85
CA CYS A 71 0.19 22.37 8.73
C CYS A 71 -0.36 22.80 10.08
N VAL A 72 -0.66 21.82 10.94
CA VAL A 72 -1.16 22.10 12.28
C VAL A 72 -0.10 22.82 13.12
N SER A 73 1.14 22.33 13.09
CA SER A 73 2.23 22.94 13.80
C SER A 73 2.49 24.37 13.35
N HIS A 74 2.40 24.59 12.04
CA HIS A 74 2.59 25.93 11.46
C HIS A 74 1.50 26.90 11.95
N GLU A 75 0.27 26.42 12.05
CA GLU A 75 -0.84 27.24 12.52
C GLU A 75 -0.73 27.60 14.01
N ARG A 76 -0.10 26.73 14.79
CA ARG A 76 0.07 26.96 16.23
C ARG A 76 1.06 28.07 16.52
N ASP A 77 1.98 28.29 15.63
CA ASP A 77 2.97 29.34 15.79
C ASP A 77 2.42 30.70 15.35
#